data_c80c4e4f19a78fb77f925b773d65ca78
#
_entry.id   c80c4e4f19a78fb77f925b773d65ca78
#
_cell.length_a   1.000
_cell.length_b   1.000
_cell.length_c   1.000
_cell.angle_alpha   90.00
_cell.angle_beta   90.00
_cell.angle_gamma   90.00
#
_symmetry.space_group_name_H-M   'P 1'
#
loop_
_entity.id
_entity.type
_entity.pdbx_description
1 polymer ?
#
loop_
_entity_poly.entity_id
_entity_poly.type
_entity_poly.pdbx_seq_one_letter_code
_entity_poly.pdbx_strand_id
1 'polypeptide(L)'
;MKLYLIAITLLLMACNGNENTLDNKLPPKEKTAKKETIESVKLIPLGNISDSDIGVAKLEIEAFFKIPVTISKRENLSSDLKNSAKGRYVADKILAKYNSKENSMVLTDVDIVSKNKDANIEEYGIFGLGYRPGNVCVISTYRLKGLQKPGMRVAHEKFVERLKKVCIHEVGHNLGLNHCTKDAQCLMHAAEGTIAQVDREKMDFCASCKKILAQRK
;
A
#
# COMPACT_ATOMS: atom_id res chain seq x y z
N MET A 1 43.92 52.27 27.27
CA MET A 1 43.42 53.68 27.39
C MET A 1 43.05 54.17 26.01
N LYS A 2 41.78 54.23 25.72
CA LYS A 2 41.09 55.20 24.87
C LYS A 2 39.64 54.72 24.71
N LEU A 3 38.77 55.38 25.45
CA LEU A 3 37.31 55.30 25.25
C LEU A 3 36.96 55.92 23.90
N TYR A 4 36.02 55.33 23.17
CA TYR A 4 35.22 56.05 22.19
C TYR A 4 33.71 55.76 22.46
N LEU A 5 33.07 56.80 23.00
CA LEU A 5 31.62 56.97 22.98
C LEU A 5 31.20 57.20 21.51
N ILE A 6 30.19 56.49 21.05
CA ILE A 6 29.45 56.88 19.85
C ILE A 6 27.97 56.84 20.17
N ALA A 7 27.35 57.93 19.83
CA ALA A 7 26.02 58.40 20.16
C ALA A 7 24.88 57.53 19.58
N ILE A 8 23.81 57.46 20.36
CA ILE A 8 22.50 56.97 19.98
C ILE A 8 21.81 58.06 19.16
N THR A 9 21.51 57.77 17.92
CA THR A 9 20.58 58.58 17.13
C THR A 9 19.26 57.81 17.01
N LEU A 10 18.25 58.27 17.74
CA LEU A 10 16.88 57.86 17.60
C LEU A 10 16.34 58.42 16.27
N LEU A 11 15.93 57.51 15.39
CA LEU A 11 15.12 57.87 14.22
C LEU A 11 13.72 57.31 14.40
N LEU A 12 12.79 58.17 14.78
CA LEU A 12 11.35 57.91 14.74
C LEU A 12 10.92 57.88 13.27
N MET A 13 10.51 56.76 12.74
CA MET A 13 9.73 56.71 11.52
C MET A 13 8.36 56.11 11.80
N ALA A 14 7.38 56.82 11.30
CA ALA A 14 5.95 56.69 11.49
C ALA A 14 5.41 55.31 11.04
N CYS A 15 4.47 54.84 11.83
CA CYS A 15 3.57 53.73 11.49
C CYS A 15 2.72 54.10 10.27
N ASN A 16 2.83 53.29 9.23
CA ASN A 16 1.75 53.17 8.26
C ASN A 16 1.20 51.73 8.40
N GLY A 17 0.00 51.67 8.97
CA GLY A 17 -0.73 50.42 9.10
C GLY A 17 -1.12 49.89 7.72
N ASN A 18 -0.71 48.68 7.46
CA ASN A 18 -1.30 47.84 6.42
C ASN A 18 -1.83 46.57 7.13
N GLU A 19 -3.11 46.60 7.44
CA GLU A 19 -3.85 45.45 7.92
C GLU A 19 -3.89 44.40 6.79
N ASN A 20 -2.89 43.54 6.75
CA ASN A 20 -3.03 42.28 6.03
C ASN A 20 -3.90 41.35 6.87
N THR A 21 -5.18 41.35 6.59
CA THR A 21 -6.11 40.30 7.00
C THR A 21 -5.55 38.98 6.52
N LEU A 22 -4.95 38.23 7.44
CA LEU A 22 -4.68 36.79 7.28
C LEU A 22 -6.03 36.10 7.07
N ASP A 23 -6.35 35.90 5.80
CA ASP A 23 -7.45 35.07 5.37
C ASP A 23 -7.19 33.62 5.89
N ASN A 24 -7.76 33.33 7.05
CA ASN A 24 -7.70 32.06 7.74
C ASN A 24 -8.61 31.09 6.97
N LYS A 25 -8.20 30.79 5.71
CA LYS A 25 -8.85 29.78 4.89
C LYS A 25 -8.59 28.44 5.53
N LEU A 26 -9.55 27.99 6.35
CA LEU A 26 -9.65 26.60 6.78
C LEU A 26 -9.35 25.70 5.58
N PRO A 27 -8.51 24.67 5.75
CA PRO A 27 -8.28 23.70 4.69
C PRO A 27 -9.63 23.17 4.21
N PRO A 28 -9.80 22.95 2.90
CA PRO A 28 -11.08 22.48 2.35
C PRO A 28 -11.49 21.23 3.12
N LYS A 29 -12.72 21.24 3.65
CA LYS A 29 -13.33 20.10 4.32
C LYS A 29 -13.06 18.88 3.44
N GLU A 30 -12.35 17.92 3.99
CA GLU A 30 -12.09 16.62 3.41
C GLU A 30 -13.43 16.10 2.86
N LYS A 31 -13.52 16.00 1.54
CA LYS A 31 -14.72 15.46 0.88
C LYS A 31 -14.96 14.12 1.53
N THR A 32 -16.07 13.94 2.21
CA THR A 32 -16.49 12.70 2.82
C THR A 32 -16.23 11.57 1.84
N ALA A 33 -15.22 10.74 2.17
CA ALA A 33 -14.82 9.63 1.35
C ALA A 33 -16.08 8.76 1.12
N LYS A 34 -16.46 8.61 -0.15
CA LYS A 34 -17.59 7.81 -0.57
C LYS A 34 -17.41 6.43 0.05
N LYS A 35 -18.42 5.96 0.74
CA LYS A 35 -18.51 4.64 1.35
C LYS A 35 -18.20 3.58 0.28
N GLU A 36 -16.99 3.02 0.31
CA GLU A 36 -16.60 2.00 -0.65
C GLU A 36 -16.81 0.63 -0.02
N THR A 37 -17.91 -0.02 -0.42
CA THR A 37 -18.13 -1.44 -0.18
C THR A 37 -17.60 -2.22 -1.38
N ILE A 38 -16.73 -3.21 -1.12
CA ILE A 38 -16.32 -4.15 -2.17
C ILE A 38 -17.37 -5.26 -2.22
N GLU A 39 -18.08 -5.36 -3.36
CA GLU A 39 -19.11 -6.38 -3.57
C GLU A 39 -18.56 -7.64 -4.23
N SER A 40 -17.51 -7.52 -5.00
CA SER A 40 -16.80 -8.61 -5.65
C SER A 40 -15.36 -8.22 -5.96
N VAL A 41 -14.49 -9.19 -6.19
CA VAL A 41 -13.10 -8.97 -6.65
C VAL A 41 -12.86 -9.74 -7.94
N LYS A 42 -12.26 -9.07 -8.92
CA LYS A 42 -11.74 -9.69 -10.14
C LYS A 42 -10.25 -9.99 -9.94
N LEU A 43 -9.90 -11.26 -9.87
CA LEU A 43 -8.51 -11.70 -9.79
C LEU A 43 -7.93 -11.81 -11.19
N ILE A 44 -6.83 -11.10 -11.43
CA ILE A 44 -6.16 -11.00 -12.74
C ILE A 44 -4.80 -11.71 -12.63
N PRO A 45 -4.65 -12.92 -13.19
CA PRO A 45 -3.36 -13.60 -13.26
C PRO A 45 -2.44 -12.89 -14.25
N LEU A 46 -1.26 -12.44 -13.79
CA LEU A 46 -0.27 -11.72 -14.60
C LEU A 46 1.07 -12.48 -14.62
N GLY A 47 1.53 -12.86 -15.80
CA GLY A 47 2.75 -13.65 -15.98
C GLY A 47 2.52 -15.15 -15.75
N ASN A 48 3.50 -15.86 -15.19
CA ASN A 48 3.49 -17.33 -15.04
C ASN A 48 3.01 -17.79 -13.64
N ILE A 49 2.18 -16.99 -12.99
CA ILE A 49 1.59 -17.38 -11.70
C ILE A 49 0.86 -18.72 -11.81
N SER A 50 1.07 -19.64 -10.85
CA SER A 50 0.46 -20.96 -10.89
C SER A 50 -1.05 -20.91 -10.61
N ASP A 51 -1.80 -21.85 -11.20
CA ASP A 51 -3.25 -21.96 -10.95
C ASP A 51 -3.54 -22.33 -9.48
N SER A 52 -2.62 -23.06 -8.82
CA SER A 52 -2.70 -23.32 -7.39
C SER A 52 -2.63 -22.04 -6.57
N ASP A 53 -1.68 -21.12 -6.87
CA ASP A 53 -1.55 -19.85 -6.16
C ASP A 53 -2.78 -18.96 -6.38
N ILE A 54 -3.33 -18.98 -7.60
CA ILE A 54 -4.59 -18.29 -7.95
C ILE A 54 -5.75 -18.83 -7.12
N GLY A 55 -5.85 -20.17 -7.03
CA GLY A 55 -6.88 -20.85 -6.23
C GLY A 55 -6.81 -20.47 -4.74
N VAL A 56 -5.60 -20.44 -4.17
CA VAL A 56 -5.38 -20.02 -2.78
C VAL A 56 -5.86 -18.58 -2.55
N ALA A 57 -5.48 -17.64 -3.41
CA ALA A 57 -5.89 -16.23 -3.28
C ALA A 57 -7.41 -16.09 -3.39
N LYS A 58 -8.03 -16.72 -4.39
CA LYS A 58 -9.49 -16.72 -4.58
C LYS A 58 -10.22 -17.21 -3.33
N LEU A 59 -9.93 -18.42 -2.90
CA LEU A 59 -10.62 -19.07 -1.79
C LEU A 59 -10.48 -18.26 -0.48
N GLU A 60 -9.30 -17.67 -0.25
CA GLU A 60 -9.07 -16.89 0.97
C GLU A 60 -9.86 -15.59 0.98
N ILE A 61 -9.89 -14.86 -0.15
CA ILE A 61 -10.67 -13.61 -0.25
C ILE A 61 -12.16 -13.91 -0.07
N GLU A 62 -12.68 -14.95 -0.73
CA GLU A 62 -14.07 -15.38 -0.59
C GLU A 62 -14.41 -15.79 0.85
N ALA A 63 -13.52 -16.52 1.51
CA ALA A 63 -13.72 -16.96 2.88
C ALA A 63 -13.68 -15.80 3.89
N PHE A 64 -12.75 -14.87 3.72
CA PHE A 64 -12.52 -13.79 4.69
C PHE A 64 -13.55 -12.66 4.57
N PHE A 65 -13.77 -12.16 3.34
CA PHE A 65 -14.66 -11.02 3.12
C PHE A 65 -16.11 -11.39 2.82
N LYS A 66 -16.40 -12.69 2.55
CA LYS A 66 -17.72 -13.20 2.15
C LYS A 66 -18.25 -12.54 0.87
N ILE A 67 -17.37 -12.32 -0.09
CA ILE A 67 -17.67 -11.74 -1.41
C ILE A 67 -17.20 -12.68 -2.51
N PRO A 68 -17.86 -12.71 -3.69
CA PRO A 68 -17.42 -13.55 -4.79
C PRO A 68 -16.13 -13.04 -5.44
N VAL A 69 -15.29 -13.98 -5.89
CA VAL A 69 -14.10 -13.71 -6.68
C VAL A 69 -14.19 -14.35 -8.05
N THR A 70 -14.12 -13.56 -9.10
CA THR A 70 -14.01 -14.02 -10.47
C THR A 70 -12.55 -14.04 -10.91
N ILE A 71 -12.17 -15.00 -11.76
CA ILE A 71 -10.82 -15.07 -12.32
C ILE A 71 -10.89 -14.66 -13.78
N SER A 72 -10.10 -13.65 -14.18
CA SER A 72 -9.99 -13.25 -15.58
C SER A 72 -9.07 -14.18 -16.37
N LYS A 73 -9.07 -14.01 -17.68
CA LYS A 73 -8.03 -14.62 -18.52
C LYS A 73 -6.65 -14.15 -18.07
N ARG A 74 -5.68 -15.08 -18.09
CA ARG A 74 -4.27 -14.78 -17.80
C ARG A 74 -3.72 -13.77 -18.78
N GLU A 75 -2.95 -12.81 -18.29
CA GLU A 75 -2.28 -11.79 -19.10
C GLU A 75 -0.77 -11.96 -19.07
N ASN A 76 -0.13 -11.56 -20.16
CA ASN A 76 1.33 -11.56 -20.25
C ASN A 76 1.92 -10.30 -19.62
N LEU A 77 3.10 -10.47 -19.01
CA LEU A 77 3.90 -9.37 -18.51
C LEU A 77 4.44 -8.53 -19.66
N SER A 78 4.18 -7.24 -19.63
CA SER A 78 4.59 -6.29 -20.66
C SER A 78 5.80 -5.49 -20.18
N SER A 79 6.70 -5.12 -21.08
CA SER A 79 7.99 -4.47 -20.76
C SER A 79 7.82 -3.03 -20.24
N ASP A 80 6.72 -2.36 -20.56
CA ASP A 80 6.35 -1.03 -20.07
C ASP A 80 6.09 -0.99 -18.56
N LEU A 81 5.76 -2.14 -17.96
CA LEU A 81 5.62 -2.28 -16.51
C LEU A 81 6.95 -2.33 -15.76
N LYS A 82 8.07 -2.45 -16.47
CA LYS A 82 9.41 -2.48 -15.87
C LYS A 82 9.95 -1.09 -15.56
N ASN A 83 10.87 -1.05 -14.59
CA ASN A 83 11.81 0.04 -14.44
C ASN A 83 12.94 -0.13 -15.48
N SER A 84 13.32 0.97 -16.15
CA SER A 84 14.39 0.95 -17.13
C SER A 84 15.79 0.68 -16.54
N ALA A 85 16.01 1.03 -15.26
CA ALA A 85 17.36 0.94 -14.66
C ALA A 85 17.78 -0.49 -14.31
N LYS A 86 16.86 -1.30 -13.70
CA LYS A 86 17.20 -2.65 -13.22
C LYS A 86 16.30 -3.76 -13.78
N GLY A 87 15.40 -3.40 -14.68
CA GLY A 87 14.49 -4.37 -15.32
C GLY A 87 13.46 -5.01 -14.40
N ARG A 88 13.26 -4.45 -13.18
CA ARG A 88 12.27 -4.93 -12.21
C ARG A 88 10.90 -4.36 -12.52
N TYR A 89 9.84 -5.09 -12.14
CA TYR A 89 8.47 -4.66 -12.35
C TYR A 89 8.03 -3.65 -11.28
N VAL A 90 7.41 -2.56 -11.72
CA VAL A 90 7.00 -1.45 -10.85
C VAL A 90 5.53 -1.62 -10.49
N ALA A 91 5.25 -1.82 -9.21
CA ALA A 91 3.89 -2.03 -8.69
C ALA A 91 2.95 -0.87 -9.03
N ASP A 92 3.44 0.37 -8.92
CA ASP A 92 2.64 1.57 -9.25
C ASP A 92 2.20 1.59 -10.73
N LYS A 93 3.05 1.11 -11.66
CA LYS A 93 2.68 0.97 -13.08
C LYS A 93 1.64 -0.13 -13.29
N ILE A 94 1.74 -1.24 -12.54
CA ILE A 94 0.75 -2.31 -12.56
C ILE A 94 -0.60 -1.77 -12.06
N LEU A 95 -0.62 -1.09 -10.91
CA LEU A 95 -1.83 -0.49 -10.39
C LEU A 95 -2.46 0.48 -11.39
N ALA A 96 -1.68 1.37 -11.99
CA ALA A 96 -2.17 2.35 -12.97
C ALA A 96 -2.80 1.67 -14.19
N LYS A 97 -2.20 0.58 -14.70
CA LYS A 97 -2.70 -0.19 -15.86
C LYS A 97 -4.04 -0.87 -15.56
N TYR A 98 -4.20 -1.43 -14.37
CA TYR A 98 -5.40 -2.21 -14.00
C TYR A 98 -6.41 -1.42 -13.16
N ASN A 99 -6.19 -0.12 -12.97
CA ASN A 99 -7.13 0.75 -12.27
C ASN A 99 -8.40 0.96 -13.12
N SER A 100 -9.49 0.37 -12.69
CA SER A 100 -10.80 0.44 -13.36
C SER A 100 -11.89 0.71 -12.33
N LYS A 101 -13.17 0.69 -12.76
CA LYS A 101 -14.31 0.78 -11.82
C LYS A 101 -14.55 -0.50 -11.05
N GLU A 102 -14.02 -1.64 -11.52
CA GLU A 102 -14.16 -2.94 -10.87
C GLU A 102 -13.06 -3.10 -9.80
N ASN A 103 -13.40 -3.71 -8.67
CA ASN A 103 -12.39 -4.08 -7.69
C ASN A 103 -11.53 -5.23 -8.24
N SER A 104 -10.24 -4.99 -8.38
CA SER A 104 -9.32 -5.90 -9.03
C SER A 104 -8.11 -6.23 -8.15
N MET A 105 -7.73 -7.50 -8.14
CA MET A 105 -6.46 -7.96 -7.57
C MET A 105 -5.60 -8.55 -8.68
N VAL A 106 -4.44 -7.97 -8.92
CA VAL A 106 -3.44 -8.52 -9.83
C VAL A 106 -2.53 -9.45 -9.04
N LEU A 107 -2.40 -10.71 -9.47
CA LEU A 107 -1.52 -11.69 -8.84
C LEU A 107 -0.42 -12.09 -9.82
N THR A 108 0.85 -11.97 -9.41
CA THR A 108 2.01 -12.23 -10.27
C THR A 108 3.10 -13.02 -9.55
N ASP A 109 3.98 -13.65 -10.33
CA ASP A 109 5.13 -14.43 -9.84
C ASP A 109 6.46 -13.69 -9.95
N VAL A 110 6.48 -12.46 -10.49
CA VAL A 110 7.71 -11.67 -10.64
C VAL A 110 7.98 -10.75 -9.46
N ASP A 111 9.25 -10.41 -9.25
CA ASP A 111 9.64 -9.44 -8.21
C ASP A 111 9.11 -8.05 -8.52
N ILE A 112 8.36 -7.46 -7.60
CA ILE A 112 7.80 -6.11 -7.73
C ILE A 112 8.47 -5.13 -6.77
N VAL A 113 8.54 -3.87 -7.21
CA VAL A 113 9.10 -2.76 -6.47
C VAL A 113 8.17 -1.57 -6.46
N SER A 114 8.30 -0.76 -5.45
CA SER A 114 7.72 0.59 -5.37
C SER A 114 8.73 1.55 -4.79
N LYS A 115 8.47 2.85 -4.90
CA LYS A 115 9.28 3.88 -4.27
C LYS A 115 8.97 3.94 -2.78
N ASN A 116 9.99 3.81 -1.94
CA ASN A 116 9.89 4.13 -0.51
C ASN A 116 10.35 5.59 -0.30
N LYS A 117 9.38 6.49 -0.10
CA LYS A 117 9.64 7.93 0.05
C LYS A 117 10.34 8.25 1.36
N ASP A 118 10.00 7.56 2.44
CA ASP A 118 10.54 7.83 3.77
C ASP A 118 12.01 7.43 3.86
N ALA A 119 12.39 6.31 3.21
CA ALA A 119 13.77 5.85 3.13
C ALA A 119 14.52 6.39 1.91
N ASN A 120 13.89 7.18 1.04
CA ASN A 120 14.44 7.68 -0.23
C ASN A 120 15.00 6.56 -1.12
N ILE A 121 14.32 5.41 -1.17
CA ILE A 121 14.71 4.25 -1.98
C ILE A 121 13.77 4.16 -3.19
N GLU A 122 14.32 4.31 -4.40
CA GLU A 122 13.55 4.29 -5.66
C GLU A 122 12.99 2.89 -6.00
N GLU A 123 13.70 1.83 -5.62
CA GLU A 123 13.30 0.45 -5.90
C GLU A 123 13.25 -0.39 -4.63
N TYR A 124 12.29 -0.10 -3.78
CA TYR A 124 12.03 -0.88 -2.58
C TYR A 124 11.19 -2.10 -2.93
N GLY A 125 11.70 -3.30 -2.62
CA GLY A 125 11.01 -4.55 -2.91
C GLY A 125 9.88 -4.80 -1.93
N ILE A 126 8.69 -5.08 -2.46
CA ILE A 126 7.45 -5.24 -1.70
C ILE A 126 6.78 -6.59 -1.96
N PHE A 127 5.85 -6.97 -1.11
CA PHE A 127 5.02 -8.17 -1.26
C PHE A 127 3.73 -7.87 -2.02
N GLY A 128 3.16 -6.68 -1.80
CA GLY A 128 1.97 -6.17 -2.45
C GLY A 128 1.91 -4.65 -2.38
N LEU A 129 0.94 -4.10 -3.07
CA LEU A 129 0.58 -2.68 -3.05
C LEU A 129 -0.89 -2.52 -3.42
N GLY A 130 -1.65 -1.74 -2.64
CA GLY A 130 -3.03 -1.40 -2.93
C GLY A 130 -3.29 0.10 -2.88
N TYR A 131 -4.16 0.63 -3.73
CA TYR A 131 -4.68 1.98 -3.56
C TYR A 131 -5.55 2.08 -2.29
N ARG A 132 -5.49 3.22 -1.59
CA ARG A 132 -6.12 3.38 -0.29
C ARG A 132 -6.82 4.74 -0.13
N PRO A 133 -8.17 4.78 -0.04
CA PRO A 133 -9.04 3.72 -0.53
C PRO A 133 -8.90 3.55 -2.03
N GLY A 134 -9.33 2.42 -2.57
CA GLY A 134 -9.27 2.20 -3.99
C GLY A 134 -9.83 0.86 -4.43
N ASN A 135 -9.70 0.59 -5.70
CA ASN A 135 -10.32 -0.57 -6.33
C ASN A 135 -9.30 -1.51 -7.00
N VAL A 136 -8.01 -1.29 -6.79
CA VAL A 136 -6.98 -2.16 -7.36
C VAL A 136 -5.85 -2.40 -6.37
N CYS A 137 -5.37 -3.65 -6.33
CA CYS A 137 -4.13 -4.03 -5.65
C CYS A 137 -3.34 -5.04 -6.49
N VAL A 138 -2.04 -5.14 -6.22
CA VAL A 138 -1.13 -6.13 -6.82
C VAL A 138 -0.39 -6.89 -5.73
N ILE A 139 -0.28 -8.21 -5.89
CA ILE A 139 0.45 -9.11 -5.01
C ILE A 139 1.47 -9.90 -5.83
N SER A 140 2.69 -10.02 -5.29
CA SER A 140 3.74 -10.86 -5.85
C SER A 140 4.05 -12.06 -4.96
N THR A 141 4.06 -13.24 -5.55
CA THR A 141 4.48 -14.46 -4.85
C THR A 141 6.00 -14.60 -4.75
N TYR A 142 6.77 -13.83 -5.51
CA TYR A 142 8.23 -13.96 -5.62
C TYR A 142 8.93 -13.94 -4.27
N ARG A 143 8.73 -12.86 -3.50
CA ARG A 143 9.36 -12.68 -2.18
C ARG A 143 8.75 -13.57 -1.10
N LEU A 144 7.46 -13.89 -1.21
CA LEU A 144 6.77 -14.78 -0.29
C LEU A 144 7.34 -16.20 -0.35
N LYS A 145 7.79 -16.64 -1.53
CA LYS A 145 8.50 -17.92 -1.77
C LYS A 145 9.98 -17.89 -1.37
N GLY A 146 10.52 -16.74 -0.96
CA GLY A 146 11.94 -16.57 -0.61
C GLY A 146 12.88 -16.48 -1.82
N LEU A 147 12.37 -16.26 -3.03
CA LEU A 147 13.16 -16.31 -4.27
C LEU A 147 14.16 -15.17 -4.44
N GLN A 148 14.07 -14.10 -3.63
CA GLN A 148 15.04 -13.00 -3.65
C GLN A 148 16.42 -13.37 -3.07
N LYS A 149 16.53 -14.52 -2.40
CA LYS A 149 17.77 -15.04 -1.83
C LYS A 149 18.01 -16.47 -2.30
N PRO A 150 19.13 -16.78 -2.96
CA PRO A 150 19.48 -18.14 -3.33
C PRO A 150 19.45 -19.09 -2.13
N GLY A 151 18.87 -20.26 -2.29
CA GLY A 151 18.78 -21.28 -1.24
C GLY A 151 17.74 -21.01 -0.13
N MET A 152 17.01 -19.91 -0.18
CA MET A 152 16.03 -19.51 0.86
C MET A 152 14.59 -19.87 0.54
N ARG A 153 14.36 -20.86 -0.34
CA ARG A 153 13.01 -21.31 -0.65
C ARG A 153 12.32 -21.83 0.62
N VAL A 154 11.12 -21.34 0.91
CA VAL A 154 10.34 -21.74 2.09
C VAL A 154 9.48 -22.96 1.82
N ALA A 155 9.04 -23.64 2.88
CA ALA A 155 8.05 -24.71 2.80
C ALA A 155 6.74 -24.21 2.18
N HIS A 156 6.04 -25.10 1.48
CA HIS A 156 4.81 -24.74 0.75
C HIS A 156 3.73 -24.18 1.68
N GLU A 157 3.52 -24.82 2.82
CA GLU A 157 2.52 -24.40 3.81
C GLU A 157 2.78 -22.97 4.32
N LYS A 158 4.05 -22.66 4.58
CA LYS A 158 4.45 -21.31 5.03
C LYS A 158 4.27 -20.28 3.94
N PHE A 159 4.56 -20.63 2.70
CA PHE A 159 4.28 -19.75 1.55
C PHE A 159 2.77 -19.49 1.40
N VAL A 160 1.94 -20.53 1.49
CA VAL A 160 0.47 -20.40 1.39
C VAL A 160 -0.08 -19.49 2.48
N GLU A 161 0.40 -19.65 3.74
CA GLU A 161 0.02 -18.77 4.85
C GLU A 161 0.34 -17.28 4.54
N ARG A 162 1.55 -17.01 4.05
CA ARG A 162 2.00 -15.67 3.67
C ARG A 162 1.16 -15.08 2.54
N LEU A 163 0.89 -15.88 1.50
CA LEU A 163 0.08 -15.44 0.36
C LEU A 163 -1.32 -15.02 0.81
N LYS A 164 -1.98 -15.83 1.65
CA LYS A 164 -3.28 -15.52 2.22
C LYS A 164 -3.27 -14.19 2.98
N LYS A 165 -2.29 -13.99 3.88
CA LYS A 165 -2.16 -12.76 4.67
C LYS A 165 -2.01 -11.53 3.77
N VAL A 166 -1.11 -11.57 2.80
CA VAL A 166 -0.88 -10.42 1.91
C VAL A 166 -2.09 -10.13 1.04
N CYS A 167 -2.81 -11.14 0.54
CA CYS A 167 -4.06 -10.92 -0.21
C CYS A 167 -5.09 -10.14 0.61
N ILE A 168 -5.32 -10.54 1.86
CA ILE A 168 -6.28 -9.86 2.73
C ILE A 168 -5.81 -8.46 3.14
N HIS A 169 -4.50 -8.30 3.39
CA HIS A 169 -3.88 -7.01 3.69
C HIS A 169 -4.14 -5.97 2.58
N GLU A 170 -3.86 -6.33 1.33
CA GLU A 170 -4.01 -5.42 0.19
C GLU A 170 -5.49 -5.07 -0.09
N VAL A 171 -6.41 -6.03 0.05
CA VAL A 171 -7.85 -5.75 0.01
C VAL A 171 -8.26 -4.84 1.17
N GLY A 172 -7.66 -5.01 2.35
CA GLY A 172 -7.84 -4.10 3.48
C GLY A 172 -7.48 -2.66 3.15
N HIS A 173 -6.41 -2.43 2.38
CA HIS A 173 -6.07 -1.10 1.86
C HIS A 173 -7.13 -0.59 0.89
N ASN A 174 -7.61 -1.40 -0.03
CA ASN A 174 -8.69 -0.99 -0.95
C ASN A 174 -9.96 -0.59 -0.17
N LEU A 175 -10.27 -1.24 0.93
CA LEU A 175 -11.33 -0.86 1.86
C LEU A 175 -10.99 0.39 2.71
N GLY A 176 -9.83 0.99 2.51
CA GLY A 176 -9.39 2.23 3.14
C GLY A 176 -8.72 2.06 4.51
N LEU A 177 -8.36 0.83 4.91
CA LEU A 177 -7.55 0.65 6.13
C LEU A 177 -6.13 1.17 5.93
N ASN A 178 -5.65 1.93 6.89
CA ASN A 178 -4.23 2.28 7.01
C ASN A 178 -3.45 1.12 7.64
N HIS A 179 -2.12 1.17 7.57
CA HIS A 179 -1.30 0.31 8.40
C HIS A 179 -1.67 0.48 9.88
N CYS A 180 -1.81 -0.64 10.56
CA CYS A 180 -2.19 -0.68 11.97
C CYS A 180 -0.98 -0.41 12.86
N THR A 181 -1.07 0.61 13.71
CA THR A 181 -0.05 0.91 14.73
C THR A 181 -0.47 0.49 16.14
N LYS A 182 -1.67 -0.12 16.29
CA LYS A 182 -2.25 -0.48 17.59
C LYS A 182 -1.94 -1.90 18.03
N ASP A 183 -1.70 -2.80 17.09
CA ASP A 183 -1.45 -4.21 17.36
C ASP A 183 -0.42 -4.76 16.35
N ALA A 184 0.73 -5.19 16.85
CA ALA A 184 1.80 -5.75 16.03
C ALA A 184 1.47 -7.11 15.39
N GLN A 185 0.40 -7.77 15.84
CA GLN A 185 -0.11 -9.01 15.26
C GLN A 185 -1.32 -8.78 14.35
N CYS A 186 -1.76 -7.53 14.19
CA CYS A 186 -2.85 -7.21 13.28
C CYS A 186 -2.43 -7.46 11.84
N LEU A 187 -3.29 -8.06 11.05
CA LEU A 187 -3.05 -8.32 9.62
C LEU A 187 -2.78 -7.03 8.81
N MET A 188 -3.21 -5.85 9.30
CA MET A 188 -2.89 -4.55 8.70
C MET A 188 -1.59 -3.92 9.23
N HIS A 189 -0.78 -4.64 10.02
CA HIS A 189 0.50 -4.08 10.46
C HIS A 189 1.45 -3.91 9.28
N ALA A 190 2.29 -2.85 9.28
CA ALA A 190 3.24 -2.63 8.19
C ALA A 190 4.35 -3.69 8.22
N ALA A 191 4.52 -4.42 7.13
CA ALA A 191 5.58 -5.42 7.03
C ALA A 191 6.99 -4.80 6.91
N GLU A 192 7.07 -3.51 6.52
CA GLU A 192 8.32 -2.76 6.34
C GLU A 192 9.36 -3.54 5.51
N GLY A 193 8.88 -4.29 4.49
CA GLY A 193 9.70 -5.13 3.63
C GLY A 193 10.27 -6.38 4.30
N THR A 194 9.89 -6.69 5.55
CA THR A 194 10.38 -7.85 6.27
C THR A 194 9.37 -8.98 6.29
N ILE A 195 9.79 -10.15 5.79
CA ILE A 195 8.93 -11.35 5.79
C ILE A 195 8.64 -11.84 7.22
N ALA A 196 9.50 -11.56 8.17
CA ALA A 196 9.32 -11.91 9.57
C ALA A 196 8.08 -11.23 10.18
N GLN A 197 7.75 -10.01 9.74
CA GLN A 197 6.54 -9.34 10.19
C GLN A 197 5.30 -10.04 9.64
N VAL A 198 5.24 -10.36 8.34
CA VAL A 198 4.15 -11.17 7.74
C VAL A 198 3.96 -12.49 8.49
N ASP A 199 5.06 -13.15 8.88
CA ASP A 199 5.01 -14.41 9.64
C ASP A 199 4.44 -14.24 11.05
N ARG A 200 4.60 -13.07 11.67
CA ARG A 200 4.11 -12.76 13.03
C ARG A 200 2.63 -12.41 13.07
N GLU A 201 2.10 -11.85 12.01
CA GLU A 201 0.71 -11.42 11.92
C GLU A 201 -0.26 -12.59 12.09
N LYS A 202 -1.39 -12.33 12.77
CA LYS A 202 -2.54 -13.22 12.79
C LYS A 202 -3.37 -13.05 11.51
N MET A 203 -4.09 -14.08 11.14
CA MET A 203 -5.00 -14.04 9.99
C MET A 203 -6.31 -13.34 10.35
N ASP A 204 -6.21 -12.15 10.97
CA ASP A 204 -7.37 -11.36 11.38
C ASP A 204 -7.01 -9.87 11.57
N PHE A 205 -8.00 -9.00 11.41
CA PHE A 205 -7.88 -7.60 11.77
C PHE A 205 -8.09 -7.41 13.27
N CYS A 206 -7.32 -6.54 13.91
CA CYS A 206 -7.55 -6.17 15.30
C CYS A 206 -8.88 -5.43 15.48
N ALA A 207 -9.35 -5.30 16.72
CA ALA A 207 -10.62 -4.65 17.05
C ALA A 207 -10.71 -3.21 16.50
N SER A 208 -9.61 -2.46 16.51
CA SER A 208 -9.57 -1.10 15.95
C SER A 208 -9.79 -1.08 14.45
N CYS A 209 -9.14 -1.95 13.68
CA CYS A 209 -9.32 -2.05 12.23
C CYS A 209 -10.74 -2.53 11.87
N LYS A 210 -11.28 -3.52 12.59
CA LYS A 210 -12.67 -3.98 12.44
C LYS A 210 -13.68 -2.85 12.68
N LYS A 211 -13.45 -2.02 13.70
CA LYS A 211 -14.30 -0.86 13.99
C LYS A 211 -14.29 0.16 12.85
N ILE A 212 -13.12 0.44 12.26
CA ILE A 212 -13.02 1.35 11.11
C ILE A 212 -13.82 0.80 9.92
N LEU A 213 -13.70 -0.50 9.61
CA LEU A 213 -14.48 -1.13 8.53
C LEU A 213 -15.98 -1.10 8.79
N ALA A 214 -16.42 -1.33 10.03
CA ALA A 214 -17.84 -1.28 10.38
C ALA A 214 -18.45 0.11 10.22
N GLN A 215 -17.66 1.17 10.42
CA GLN A 215 -18.13 2.56 10.22
C GLN A 215 -18.21 2.96 8.73
N ARG A 216 -17.64 2.15 7.85
CA ARG A 216 -17.65 2.36 6.38
C ARG A 216 -18.75 1.55 5.67
N LYS A 217 -19.45 0.66 6.38
CA LYS A 217 -20.66 -0.07 5.94
C LYS A 217 -21.98 0.73 6.20
#